data_fe561af90c4d48f1c87ebac5c342ad67
#
_entry.id   fe561af90c4d48f1c87ebac5c342ad67
#
_cell.length_a   1.000
_cell.length_b   1.000
_cell.length_c   1.000
_cell.angle_alpha   90.00
_cell.angle_beta   90.00
_cell.angle_gamma   90.00
#
_symmetry.space_group_name_H-M   'P 1'
#
loop_
_entity.id
_entity.type
_entity.pdbx_description
1 polymer ?
#
loop_
_entity_poly.entity_id
_entity_poly.type
_entity_poly.pdbx_seq_one_letter_code
_entity_poly.pdbx_strand_id
1 'polypeptide(L)'
;MKIERKFLTENKFSRPNKNLIGVKGIVIHWVGNAGTSALANRNYFENLKNQKDINKARYASAHFIIGLDGEIIQCLPVDEMAYHVGAYSYCQGIKESLGSYPNNSTIGLELCHPDWTGRFTKETYGVAVELTATLIKQFNLNPQKDIYRHFDVTGKICPKYFVEKNEAWNNFKADVEKFLISIL
;
A
#
# COMPACT_ATOMS: atom_id res chain seq x y z
N MET A 1 -8.16 -14.06 -8.63
CA MET A 1 -7.99 -13.26 -7.38
C MET A 1 -9.36 -12.85 -6.82
N LYS A 2 -9.65 -13.12 -5.52
CA LYS A 2 -10.90 -12.72 -4.85
C LYS A 2 -10.58 -11.55 -3.90
N ILE A 3 -11.30 -10.45 -4.05
CA ILE A 3 -11.14 -9.25 -3.20
C ILE A 3 -12.39 -9.10 -2.34
N GLU A 4 -12.21 -9.07 -1.02
CA GLU A 4 -13.27 -8.78 -0.08
C GLU A 4 -13.36 -7.27 0.16
N ARG A 5 -14.47 -6.65 -0.23
CA ARG A 5 -14.70 -5.21 -0.02
C ARG A 5 -15.22 -4.98 1.40
N LYS A 6 -14.38 -4.39 2.24
CA LYS A 6 -14.71 -3.94 3.60
C LYS A 6 -14.31 -2.49 3.78
N PHE A 7 -14.98 -1.61 3.06
CA PHE A 7 -14.66 -0.18 3.10
C PHE A 7 -14.74 0.37 4.52
N LEU A 8 -13.80 1.26 4.82
CA LEU A 8 -13.80 2.01 6.07
C LEU A 8 -14.99 2.96 6.10
N THR A 9 -15.54 3.20 7.28
CA THR A 9 -16.51 4.29 7.48
C THR A 9 -15.86 5.62 7.12
N GLU A 10 -16.56 6.49 6.42
CA GLU A 10 -16.08 7.83 6.10
C GLU A 10 -15.79 8.62 7.37
N ASN A 11 -14.58 9.12 7.48
CA ASN A 11 -14.11 9.93 8.59
C ASN A 11 -12.82 10.65 8.23
N LYS A 12 -12.50 11.73 8.92
CA LYS A 12 -11.31 12.55 8.63
C LYS A 12 -9.98 11.87 8.86
N PHE A 13 -9.90 10.76 9.60
CA PHE A 13 -8.64 10.14 10.05
C PHE A 13 -8.16 8.97 9.19
N SER A 14 -9.10 8.24 8.56
CA SER A 14 -8.73 7.07 7.76
C SER A 14 -9.44 6.98 6.40
N ARG A 15 -10.59 7.62 6.21
CA ARG A 15 -11.28 7.72 4.92
C ARG A 15 -11.90 9.11 4.76
N PRO A 16 -11.13 10.10 4.28
CA PRO A 16 -11.58 11.50 4.22
C PRO A 16 -12.58 11.80 3.11
N ASN A 17 -12.98 10.81 2.31
CA ASN A 17 -13.86 10.96 1.15
C ASN A 17 -13.37 12.04 0.17
N LYS A 18 -12.10 11.96 -0.19
CA LYS A 18 -11.43 12.82 -1.17
C LYS A 18 -11.03 11.98 -2.37
N ASN A 19 -11.30 12.46 -3.57
CA ASN A 19 -10.88 11.79 -4.79
C ASN A 19 -9.37 11.87 -5.00
N LEU A 20 -8.79 10.85 -5.62
CA LEU A 20 -7.45 10.92 -6.21
C LEU A 20 -7.46 11.91 -7.38
N ILE A 21 -6.34 12.60 -7.57
CA ILE A 21 -6.15 13.52 -8.74
C ILE A 21 -5.81 12.70 -10.00
N GLY A 22 -5.50 11.44 -9.82
CA GLY A 22 -5.11 10.45 -10.84
C GLY A 22 -4.06 9.53 -10.26
N VAL A 23 -4.06 8.27 -10.68
CA VAL A 23 -3.09 7.29 -10.16
C VAL A 23 -1.81 7.36 -10.96
N LYS A 24 -0.69 7.67 -10.28
CA LYS A 24 0.67 7.77 -10.84
C LYS A 24 1.63 6.72 -10.28
N GLY A 25 1.21 5.97 -9.26
CA GLY A 25 2.06 4.94 -8.67
C GLY A 25 1.35 4.05 -7.67
N ILE A 26 1.98 2.91 -7.43
CA ILE A 26 1.57 1.94 -6.42
C ILE A 26 2.65 1.88 -5.35
N VAL A 27 2.26 2.03 -4.09
CA VAL A 27 3.20 2.01 -2.97
C VAL A 27 2.98 0.76 -2.12
N ILE A 28 4.07 0.00 -1.97
CA ILE A 28 4.10 -1.21 -1.18
C ILE A 28 4.55 -0.88 0.24
N HIS A 29 3.77 -1.36 1.20
CA HIS A 29 4.02 -1.25 2.64
C HIS A 29 4.06 -2.64 3.29
N TRP A 30 4.53 -2.70 4.49
CA TRP A 30 4.25 -3.77 5.43
C TRP A 30 3.45 -3.24 6.60
N VAL A 31 2.57 -4.02 7.18
CA VAL A 31 1.72 -3.56 8.29
C VAL A 31 2.51 -3.17 9.55
N GLY A 32 3.78 -3.61 9.68
CA GLY A 32 4.61 -3.34 10.84
C GLY A 32 4.02 -3.89 12.16
N ASN A 33 3.24 -4.96 12.06
CA ASN A 33 2.52 -5.61 13.14
C ASN A 33 2.53 -7.13 12.91
N ALA A 34 3.64 -7.78 13.29
CA ALA A 34 3.94 -9.16 12.97
C ALA A 34 2.85 -10.14 13.44
N GLY A 35 2.52 -11.12 12.60
CA GLY A 35 1.58 -12.19 12.93
C GLY A 35 0.10 -11.79 12.95
N THR A 36 -0.23 -10.55 12.53
CA THR A 36 -1.62 -10.09 12.50
C THR A 36 -2.30 -10.31 11.15
N SER A 37 -3.62 -10.55 11.18
CA SER A 37 -4.43 -10.74 9.98
C SER A 37 -4.75 -9.44 9.24
N ALA A 38 -5.15 -9.54 7.97
CA ALA A 38 -5.64 -8.39 7.20
C ALA A 38 -6.84 -7.73 7.87
N LEU A 39 -7.75 -8.51 8.47
CA LEU A 39 -8.92 -7.97 9.16
C LEU A 39 -8.54 -7.18 10.42
N ALA A 40 -7.57 -7.65 11.21
CA ALA A 40 -7.09 -6.92 12.39
C ALA A 40 -6.51 -5.56 12.00
N ASN A 41 -5.70 -5.49 10.93
CA ASN A 41 -5.12 -4.25 10.44
C ASN A 41 -6.18 -3.32 9.80
N ARG A 42 -7.16 -3.86 9.09
CA ARG A 42 -8.31 -3.07 8.61
C ARG A 42 -9.08 -2.47 9.78
N ASN A 43 -9.32 -3.22 10.84
CA ASN A 43 -10.04 -2.75 12.02
C ASN A 43 -9.23 -1.69 12.80
N TYR A 44 -7.89 -1.76 12.78
CA TYR A 44 -7.06 -0.66 13.27
C TYR A 44 -7.37 0.65 12.54
N PHE A 45 -7.41 0.65 11.20
CA PHE A 45 -7.78 1.85 10.43
C PHE A 45 -9.22 2.32 10.71
N GLU A 46 -10.16 1.39 10.86
CA GLU A 46 -11.55 1.71 11.21
C GLU A 46 -11.67 2.40 12.56
N ASN A 47 -10.90 1.93 13.54
CA ASN A 47 -10.95 2.47 14.91
C ASN A 47 -10.37 3.88 15.03
N LEU A 48 -9.59 4.34 14.05
CA LEU A 48 -9.07 5.71 14.05
C LEU A 48 -10.20 6.76 14.04
N LYS A 49 -11.38 6.44 13.50
CA LYS A 49 -12.55 7.33 13.56
C LYS A 49 -12.99 7.71 14.97
N ASN A 50 -12.65 6.89 15.97
CA ASN A 50 -13.05 7.07 17.37
C ASN A 50 -12.10 7.96 18.18
N GLN A 51 -11.06 8.52 17.55
CA GLN A 51 -10.09 9.40 18.21
C GLN A 51 -10.76 10.70 18.70
N LYS A 52 -10.52 11.05 19.96
CA LYS A 52 -11.11 12.23 20.60
C LYS A 52 -10.15 13.43 20.62
N ASP A 53 -8.86 13.17 20.87
CA ASP A 53 -7.83 14.22 20.94
C ASP A 53 -7.24 14.47 19.56
N ILE A 54 -7.66 15.58 18.96
CA ILE A 54 -7.20 15.99 17.62
C ILE A 54 -5.70 16.33 17.59
N ASN A 55 -5.12 16.77 18.70
CA ASN A 55 -3.71 17.15 18.76
C ASN A 55 -2.76 15.93 18.75
N LYS A 56 -3.29 14.76 19.10
CA LYS A 56 -2.58 13.46 19.08
C LYS A 56 -3.11 12.53 18.02
N ALA A 57 -3.99 13.02 17.15
CA ALA A 57 -4.67 12.18 16.20
C ALA A 57 -3.69 11.60 15.16
N ARG A 58 -3.90 10.33 14.85
CA ARG A 58 -3.21 9.62 13.77
C ARG A 58 -4.09 9.60 12.52
N TYR A 59 -3.48 9.83 11.39
CA TYR A 59 -4.09 9.71 10.07
C TYR A 59 -3.41 8.56 9.37
N ALA A 60 -4.13 7.47 9.12
CA ALA A 60 -3.58 6.30 8.45
C ALA A 60 -4.67 5.47 7.78
N SER A 61 -4.39 5.00 6.59
CA SER A 61 -5.17 4.00 5.85
C SER A 61 -4.38 3.46 4.66
N ALA A 62 -4.90 2.43 4.01
CA ALA A 62 -4.41 1.93 2.73
C ALA A 62 -5.61 1.48 1.89
N HIS A 63 -5.43 1.33 0.59
CA HIS A 63 -6.49 0.86 -0.30
C HIS A 63 -6.74 -0.62 -0.12
N PHE A 64 -5.66 -1.41 0.02
CA PHE A 64 -5.72 -2.85 0.17
C PHE A 64 -4.82 -3.33 1.30
N ILE A 65 -5.26 -4.39 1.96
CA ILE A 65 -4.44 -5.15 2.89
C ILE A 65 -4.44 -6.60 2.42
N ILE A 66 -3.25 -7.19 2.29
CA ILE A 66 -3.06 -8.60 1.92
C ILE A 66 -2.61 -9.35 3.15
N GLY A 67 -3.38 -10.36 3.54
CA GLY A 67 -3.14 -11.15 4.74
C GLY A 67 -2.11 -12.27 4.56
N LEU A 68 -1.86 -12.99 5.64
CA LEU A 68 -0.82 -14.04 5.70
C LEU A 68 -1.13 -15.23 4.78
N ASP A 69 -2.40 -15.54 4.56
CA ASP A 69 -2.86 -16.63 3.70
C ASP A 69 -3.26 -16.11 2.29
N GLY A 70 -2.90 -14.86 1.96
CA GLY A 70 -3.17 -14.25 0.67
C GLY A 70 -4.59 -13.68 0.52
N GLU A 71 -5.38 -13.61 1.59
CA GLU A 71 -6.67 -12.93 1.57
C GLU A 71 -6.50 -11.43 1.32
N ILE A 72 -7.37 -10.83 0.50
CA ILE A 72 -7.32 -9.41 0.17
C ILE A 72 -8.54 -8.70 0.75
N ILE A 73 -8.30 -7.68 1.57
CA ILE A 73 -9.33 -6.74 2.01
C ILE A 73 -9.12 -5.40 1.32
N GLN A 74 -10.14 -4.94 0.60
CA GLN A 74 -10.17 -3.58 0.08
C GLN A 74 -10.81 -2.66 1.11
N CYS A 75 -10.03 -1.68 1.59
CA CYS A 75 -10.41 -0.75 2.65
C CYS A 75 -10.98 0.57 2.11
N LEU A 76 -10.54 1.00 0.93
CA LEU A 76 -11.04 2.19 0.24
C LEU A 76 -11.27 1.89 -1.25
N PRO A 77 -12.23 2.59 -1.91
CA PRO A 77 -12.29 2.65 -3.36
C PRO A 77 -10.96 3.15 -3.96
N VAL A 78 -10.61 2.68 -5.15
CA VAL A 78 -9.34 3.03 -5.82
C VAL A 78 -9.32 4.43 -6.42
N ASP A 79 -10.41 5.13 -6.40
CA ASP A 79 -10.57 6.54 -6.80
C ASP A 79 -10.56 7.50 -5.60
N GLU A 80 -10.57 6.99 -4.37
CA GLU A 80 -10.45 7.78 -3.15
C GLU A 80 -9.00 7.83 -2.63
N MET A 81 -8.63 8.92 -1.96
CA MET A 81 -7.32 9.11 -1.34
C MET A 81 -7.21 8.35 -0.02
N ALA A 82 -6.12 7.62 0.17
CA ALA A 82 -5.74 7.00 1.44
C ALA A 82 -4.57 7.76 2.10
N TYR A 83 -4.46 7.68 3.42
CA TYR A 83 -3.34 8.23 4.18
C TYR A 83 -2.26 7.17 4.41
N HIS A 84 -1.35 6.95 3.46
CA HIS A 84 -0.32 5.90 3.56
C HIS A 84 1.14 6.38 3.38
N VAL A 85 1.35 7.51 2.69
CA VAL A 85 2.69 8.07 2.43
C VAL A 85 2.82 9.55 2.80
N GLY A 86 1.95 10.04 3.68
CA GLY A 86 2.03 11.43 4.16
C GLY A 86 3.31 11.65 4.97
N ALA A 87 4.06 12.71 4.65
CA ALA A 87 5.28 13.11 5.34
C ALA A 87 5.48 14.63 5.25
N TYR A 88 6.35 15.16 6.11
CA TYR A 88 6.78 16.56 6.04
C TYR A 88 7.72 16.83 4.87
N SER A 89 8.51 15.82 4.47
CA SER A 89 9.41 15.89 3.33
C SER A 89 9.41 14.56 2.58
N TYR A 90 9.76 14.63 1.31
CA TYR A 90 9.81 13.48 0.40
C TYR A 90 11.22 13.33 -0.18
N CYS A 91 11.57 12.12 -0.59
CA CYS A 91 12.82 11.84 -1.27
C CYS A 91 12.92 12.64 -2.58
N GLN A 92 14.15 12.85 -3.05
CA GLN A 92 14.41 13.59 -4.29
C GLN A 92 13.67 12.97 -5.48
N GLY A 93 13.08 13.79 -6.34
CA GLY A 93 12.35 13.38 -7.54
C GLY A 93 10.91 12.91 -7.29
N ILE A 94 10.50 12.71 -6.04
CA ILE A 94 9.15 12.21 -5.74
C ILE A 94 8.06 13.25 -6.05
N LYS A 95 8.33 14.53 -5.79
CA LYS A 95 7.34 15.58 -6.10
C LYS A 95 7.11 15.74 -7.61
N GLU A 96 8.14 15.54 -8.40
CA GLU A 96 8.07 15.54 -9.86
C GLU A 96 7.28 14.34 -10.39
N SER A 97 7.49 13.16 -9.81
CA SER A 97 6.82 11.92 -10.23
C SER A 97 5.38 11.82 -9.71
N LEU A 98 5.18 12.03 -8.41
CA LEU A 98 3.92 11.76 -7.71
C LEU A 98 3.14 13.03 -7.32
N GLY A 99 3.72 14.23 -7.50
CA GLY A 99 3.12 15.49 -7.09
C GLY A 99 3.48 15.92 -5.67
N SER A 100 3.05 17.11 -5.27
CA SER A 100 3.40 17.74 -3.99
C SER A 100 2.93 16.95 -2.76
N TYR A 101 1.89 16.12 -2.91
CA TYR A 101 1.34 15.27 -1.85
C TYR A 101 1.01 13.90 -2.43
N PRO A 102 1.94 12.92 -2.37
CA PRO A 102 1.81 11.60 -3.00
C PRO A 102 0.56 10.81 -2.65
N ASN A 103 -0.05 11.01 -1.47
CA ASN A 103 -1.34 10.40 -1.14
C ASN A 103 -2.45 10.73 -2.16
N ASN A 104 -2.36 11.87 -2.86
CA ASN A 104 -3.35 12.27 -3.86
C ASN A 104 -3.24 11.52 -5.20
N SER A 105 -2.18 10.75 -5.38
CA SER A 105 -1.87 10.13 -6.68
C SER A 105 -1.34 8.70 -6.59
N THR A 106 -1.47 8.06 -5.43
CA THR A 106 -0.94 6.70 -5.25
C THR A 106 -1.95 5.76 -4.61
N ILE A 107 -1.86 4.49 -5.00
CA ILE A 107 -2.57 3.37 -4.36
C ILE A 107 -1.63 2.71 -3.36
N GLY A 108 -2.04 2.60 -2.10
CA GLY A 108 -1.27 1.93 -1.05
C GLY A 108 -1.71 0.49 -0.82
N LEU A 109 -0.75 -0.44 -0.79
CA LEU A 109 -0.93 -1.85 -0.46
C LEU A 109 -0.17 -2.18 0.82
N GLU A 110 -0.86 -2.62 1.85
CA GLU A 110 -0.29 -3.10 3.11
C GLU A 110 -0.17 -4.63 3.09
N LEU A 111 1.02 -5.14 3.31
CA LEU A 111 1.31 -6.58 3.31
C LEU A 111 1.50 -7.08 4.74
N CYS A 112 0.72 -8.08 5.15
CA CYS A 112 0.91 -8.78 6.41
C CYS A 112 2.18 -9.64 6.34
N HIS A 113 2.83 -9.82 7.48
CA HIS A 113 4.05 -10.61 7.61
C HIS A 113 4.05 -11.40 8.92
N PRO A 114 4.61 -12.64 8.93
CA PRO A 114 4.47 -13.54 10.07
C PRO A 114 5.33 -13.14 11.28
N ASP A 115 6.49 -12.51 11.03
CA ASP A 115 7.46 -12.17 12.05
C ASP A 115 8.18 -10.85 11.77
N TRP A 116 9.05 -10.42 12.69
CA TRP A 116 9.75 -9.14 12.61
C TRP A 116 10.94 -9.11 11.65
N THR A 117 11.24 -10.20 10.93
CA THR A 117 12.14 -10.15 9.77
C THR A 117 11.49 -9.34 8.64
N GLY A 118 10.16 -9.26 8.64
CA GLY A 118 9.36 -8.58 7.63
C GLY A 118 9.27 -9.35 6.31
N ARG A 119 9.79 -10.59 6.25
CA ARG A 119 9.64 -11.46 5.09
C ARG A 119 8.18 -11.88 4.96
N PHE A 120 7.64 -11.80 3.77
CA PHE A 120 6.27 -12.19 3.48
C PHE A 120 6.15 -13.70 3.31
N THR A 121 4.95 -14.24 3.59
CA THR A 121 4.63 -15.61 3.21
C THR A 121 4.62 -15.74 1.69
N LYS A 122 4.68 -16.97 1.18
CA LYS A 122 4.57 -17.23 -0.26
C LYS A 122 3.21 -16.76 -0.80
N GLU A 123 2.17 -16.95 -0.01
CA GLU A 123 0.79 -16.57 -0.32
C GLU A 123 0.64 -15.04 -0.37
N THR A 124 1.10 -14.33 0.67
CA THR A 124 1.10 -12.85 0.68
C THR A 124 1.87 -12.28 -0.51
N TYR A 125 3.08 -12.80 -0.77
CA TYR A 125 3.94 -12.35 -1.86
C TYR A 125 3.28 -12.58 -3.23
N GLY A 126 2.80 -13.81 -3.50
CA GLY A 126 2.18 -14.15 -4.77
C GLY A 126 0.95 -13.29 -5.07
N VAL A 127 0.09 -13.09 -4.07
CA VAL A 127 -1.10 -12.24 -4.22
C VAL A 127 -0.72 -10.77 -4.37
N ALA A 128 0.34 -10.29 -3.70
CA ALA A 128 0.84 -8.93 -3.87
C ALA A 128 1.34 -8.69 -5.31
N VAL A 129 2.04 -9.64 -5.90
CA VAL A 129 2.46 -9.61 -7.31
C VAL A 129 1.24 -9.50 -8.23
N GLU A 130 0.27 -10.41 -8.07
CA GLU A 130 -0.95 -10.46 -8.89
C GLU A 130 -1.77 -9.16 -8.80
N LEU A 131 -2.02 -8.66 -7.57
CA LEU A 131 -2.79 -7.43 -7.36
C LEU A 131 -2.04 -6.22 -7.93
N THR A 132 -0.73 -6.11 -7.68
CA THR A 132 0.07 -5.00 -8.21
C THR A 132 0.04 -4.99 -9.74
N ALA A 133 0.24 -6.13 -10.41
CA ALA A 133 0.17 -6.22 -11.87
C ALA A 133 -1.22 -5.85 -12.41
N THR A 134 -2.28 -6.28 -11.73
CA THR A 134 -3.66 -5.92 -12.09
C THR A 134 -3.88 -4.40 -12.03
N LEU A 135 -3.40 -3.74 -10.96
CA LEU A 135 -3.49 -2.29 -10.81
C LEU A 135 -2.61 -1.54 -11.83
N ILE A 136 -1.40 -2.04 -12.12
CA ILE A 136 -0.53 -1.50 -13.17
C ILE A 136 -1.26 -1.49 -14.52
N LYS A 137 -1.92 -2.61 -14.89
CA LYS A 137 -2.74 -2.71 -16.09
C LYS A 137 -3.92 -1.74 -16.06
N GLN A 138 -4.66 -1.71 -14.96
CA GLN A 138 -5.86 -0.87 -14.79
C GLN A 138 -5.57 0.62 -14.97
N PHE A 139 -4.45 1.10 -14.43
CA PHE A 139 -4.08 2.51 -14.45
C PHE A 139 -3.03 2.87 -15.52
N ASN A 140 -2.69 1.92 -16.39
CA ASN A 140 -1.71 2.10 -17.46
C ASN A 140 -0.35 2.63 -16.95
N LEU A 141 0.16 2.02 -15.88
CA LEU A 141 1.42 2.39 -15.23
C LEU A 141 2.60 1.57 -15.77
N ASN A 142 3.81 2.04 -15.52
CA ASN A 142 5.04 1.33 -15.86
C ASN A 142 5.51 0.46 -14.67
N PRO A 143 5.63 -0.88 -14.82
CA PRO A 143 5.98 -1.77 -13.73
C PRO A 143 7.40 -1.55 -13.18
N GLN A 144 8.31 -0.96 -13.95
CA GLN A 144 9.68 -0.69 -13.49
C GLN A 144 9.82 0.67 -12.80
N LYS A 145 8.95 1.65 -13.12
CA LYS A 145 9.07 3.04 -12.66
C LYS A 145 8.03 3.43 -11.61
N ASP A 146 6.80 2.89 -11.72
CA ASP A 146 5.65 3.39 -10.97
C ASP A 146 5.24 2.49 -9.80
N ILE A 147 6.11 1.54 -9.42
CA ILE A 147 6.01 0.77 -8.19
C ILE A 147 7.06 1.26 -7.21
N TYR A 148 6.63 1.68 -6.03
CA TYR A 148 7.46 2.28 -5.00
C TYR A 148 7.36 1.47 -3.70
N ARG A 149 8.45 1.43 -2.92
CA ARG A 149 8.38 1.16 -1.47
C ARG A 149 8.00 2.48 -0.78
N HIS A 150 7.38 2.43 0.37
CA HIS A 150 7.25 3.63 1.21
C HIS A 150 8.62 4.31 1.43
N PHE A 151 9.67 3.49 1.55
CA PHE A 151 11.06 3.95 1.65
C PHE A 151 11.46 4.87 0.49
N ASP A 152 11.11 4.52 -0.74
CA ASP A 152 11.47 5.32 -1.92
C ASP A 152 10.78 6.69 -1.91
N VAL A 153 9.61 6.78 -1.25
CA VAL A 153 8.82 8.02 -1.17
C VAL A 153 9.28 8.94 -0.05
N THR A 154 9.59 8.38 1.15
CA THR A 154 9.80 9.19 2.37
C THR A 154 11.09 8.87 3.14
N GLY A 155 11.83 7.82 2.76
CA GLY A 155 12.98 7.32 3.51
C GLY A 155 12.64 6.42 4.71
N LYS A 156 11.35 6.21 5.02
CA LYS A 156 10.93 5.31 6.09
C LYS A 156 11.28 3.85 5.75
N ILE A 157 11.83 3.09 6.71
CA ILE A 157 12.12 1.66 6.53
C ILE A 157 10.81 0.85 6.41
N CYS A 158 10.23 0.86 5.22
CA CYS A 158 8.96 0.21 4.90
C CYS A 158 8.85 -0.09 3.40
N PRO A 159 8.56 -1.33 3.00
CA PRO A 159 8.52 -2.54 3.84
C PRO A 159 9.94 -2.97 4.21
N LYS A 160 10.13 -3.34 5.47
CA LYS A 160 11.47 -3.63 6.02
C LYS A 160 12.26 -4.62 5.16
N TYR A 161 11.66 -5.78 4.84
CA TYR A 161 12.36 -6.84 4.09
C TYR A 161 12.85 -6.36 2.71
N PHE A 162 12.05 -5.61 1.98
CA PHE A 162 12.44 -5.09 0.67
C PHE A 162 13.45 -3.92 0.75
N VAL A 163 13.50 -3.22 1.88
CA VAL A 163 14.52 -2.18 2.10
C VAL A 163 15.88 -2.80 2.44
N GLU A 164 15.88 -3.79 3.35
CA GLU A 164 17.12 -4.47 3.78
C GLU A 164 17.66 -5.46 2.73
N LYS A 165 16.80 -5.96 1.83
CA LYS A 165 17.11 -6.94 0.78
C LYS A 165 16.71 -6.39 -0.59
N ASN A 166 17.57 -5.53 -1.16
CA ASN A 166 17.29 -4.88 -2.45
C ASN A 166 17.07 -5.88 -3.60
N GLU A 167 17.74 -7.03 -3.56
CA GLU A 167 17.51 -8.11 -4.54
C GLU A 167 16.05 -8.61 -4.47
N ALA A 168 15.48 -8.81 -3.26
CA ALA A 168 14.10 -9.22 -3.10
C ALA A 168 13.12 -8.18 -3.66
N TRP A 169 13.44 -6.90 -3.53
CA TRP A 169 12.67 -5.82 -4.15
C TRP A 169 12.72 -5.86 -5.68
N ASN A 170 13.91 -6.06 -6.24
CA ASN A 170 14.08 -6.17 -7.69
C ASN A 170 13.34 -7.40 -8.24
N ASN A 171 13.42 -8.53 -7.55
CA ASN A 171 12.68 -9.74 -7.90
C ASN A 171 11.17 -9.51 -7.85
N PHE A 172 10.66 -8.79 -6.84
CA PHE A 172 9.24 -8.45 -6.77
C PHE A 172 8.77 -7.66 -8.00
N LYS A 173 9.51 -6.64 -8.43
CA LYS A 173 9.17 -5.88 -9.65
C LYS A 173 9.24 -6.73 -10.91
N ALA A 174 10.24 -7.58 -11.02
CA ALA A 174 10.38 -8.52 -12.15
C ALA A 174 9.22 -9.51 -12.21
N ASP A 175 8.79 -10.06 -11.06
CA ASP A 175 7.65 -10.96 -10.97
C ASP A 175 6.34 -10.26 -11.32
N VAL A 176 6.15 -8.99 -10.89
CA VAL A 176 5.00 -8.16 -11.30
C VAL A 176 4.97 -7.97 -12.81
N GLU A 177 6.11 -7.62 -13.43
CA GLU A 177 6.20 -7.44 -14.89
C GLU A 177 5.92 -8.75 -15.62
N LYS A 178 6.48 -9.86 -15.17
CA LYS A 178 6.22 -11.19 -15.73
C LYS A 178 4.74 -11.57 -15.66
N PHE A 179 4.10 -11.32 -14.51
CA PHE A 179 2.67 -11.59 -14.35
C PHE A 179 1.83 -10.66 -15.25
N LEU A 180 2.20 -9.38 -15.33
CA LEU A 180 1.53 -8.41 -16.20
C LEU A 180 1.51 -8.89 -17.66
N ILE A 181 2.66 -9.36 -18.18
CA ILE A 181 2.75 -9.91 -19.54
C ILE A 181 1.79 -11.09 -19.74
N SER A 182 1.60 -11.93 -18.72
CA SER A 182 0.72 -13.11 -18.80
C SER A 182 -0.78 -12.77 -18.83
N ILE A 183 -1.16 -11.54 -18.45
CA ILE A 183 -2.55 -11.09 -18.41
C ILE A 183 -2.89 -10.01 -19.47
N LEU A 184 -1.91 -9.61 -20.30
CA LEU A 184 -2.13 -8.71 -21.43
C LEU A 184 -2.75 -9.45 -22.62
#